data_f073a775e4f7693062e9b69bf7c9464c
#
_entry.id   f073a775e4f7693062e9b69bf7c9464c
#
_cell.length_a   1.000
_cell.length_b   1.000
_cell.length_c   1.000
_cell.angle_alpha   90.00
_cell.angle_beta   90.00
_cell.angle_gamma   90.00
#
_symmetry.space_group_name_H-M   'P 1'
#
loop_
_entity.id
_entity.type
_entity.pdbx_description
1 polymer ?
#
loop_
_entity_poly.entity_id
_entity_poly.type
_entity_poly.pdbx_seq_one_letter_code
_entity_poly.pdbx_strand_id
1 'polypeptide(L)'
;MKTQQIRASHHSALRIGVIALAASVALLAGCGDKKEKGASQTAAKVDKAEITVHQINFVLQQQRNIRPEQADVASKQILERLIDQELALQKADDLKIDRDPRVVQQLEAAKREVIARAYLEKVGEAAPKPTADEIKKYYDEKPALFKDRRIYSIQEIAIEAKPEQVAGLRAKLGAAKNINEFVEFLKANDFKFSGNQAVRAAEQLPLQSLDAFAKMNDGQAILNQGPNGVQVVVLVSARSQPVSEEQARPAIEQFLLNDRKRKLIEDDVKAMRTAAKIVYVGKFADGAPGAAAAPATPAAPAAPAASAGLNASDISKGMGLK
;
A
#
# COMPACT_ATOMS: atom_id res chain seq x y z
N MET A 1 11.95 16.60 76.65
CA MET A 1 12.38 15.99 77.95
C MET A 1 12.87 14.58 77.72
N LYS A 2 14.14 14.38 78.12
CA LYS A 2 14.80 13.14 78.48
C LYS A 2 14.90 12.00 77.45
N THR A 3 16.04 11.93 76.68
CA THR A 3 17.33 11.28 77.10
C THR A 3 17.20 9.94 77.84
N GLN A 4 17.65 8.85 77.19
CA GLN A 4 18.82 8.12 77.73
C GLN A 4 19.22 6.96 76.78
N GLN A 5 20.48 7.03 76.42
CA GLN A 5 21.43 6.01 76.03
C GLN A 5 21.51 4.87 77.04
N ILE A 6 22.02 3.69 76.62
CA ILE A 6 23.07 2.83 77.24
C ILE A 6 23.43 1.76 76.21
N ARG A 7 24.51 1.77 75.62
CA ARG A 7 25.87 1.18 75.66
C ARG A 7 26.02 -0.27 76.05
N ALA A 8 26.60 -1.01 75.13
CA ALA A 8 27.68 -2.01 75.21
C ALA A 8 27.39 -3.41 75.74
N SER A 9 27.77 -4.42 75.00
CA SER A 9 28.97 -5.20 75.23
C SER A 9 29.29 -6.21 74.15
N HIS A 10 30.55 -6.24 73.81
CA HIS A 10 31.21 -7.16 72.87
C HIS A 10 31.38 -8.58 73.49
N HIS A 11 31.71 -9.48 72.59
CA HIS A 11 32.39 -10.75 72.67
C HIS A 11 31.53 -12.03 72.89
N SER A 12 31.68 -12.82 71.86
CA SER A 12 31.68 -14.29 71.85
C SER A 12 30.78 -14.87 70.72
N ALA A 13 31.34 -15.04 69.58
CA ALA A 13 30.90 -16.11 68.69
C ALA A 13 31.81 -16.18 67.42
N LEU A 14 33.05 -16.53 67.69
CA LEU A 14 34.01 -16.88 66.63
C LEU A 14 34.33 -18.36 66.71
N ARG A 15 33.35 -19.25 66.51
CA ARG A 15 33.62 -20.71 66.40
C ARG A 15 32.52 -21.54 65.74
N ILE A 16 31.51 -20.99 65.12
CA ILE A 16 30.44 -21.77 64.42
C ILE A 16 30.37 -21.48 62.91
N GLY A 17 31.38 -20.83 62.33
CA GLY A 17 31.39 -20.38 60.97
C GLY A 17 32.00 -21.31 59.89
N VAL A 18 32.51 -22.52 60.28
CA VAL A 18 33.29 -23.35 59.31
C VAL A 18 32.54 -24.60 58.85
N ILE A 19 31.46 -25.02 59.45
CA ILE A 19 30.72 -26.24 59.08
C ILE A 19 29.52 -25.92 58.17
N ALA A 20 29.08 -24.67 58.06
CA ALA A 20 27.96 -24.28 57.22
C ALA A 20 28.36 -23.99 55.73
N LEU A 21 29.67 -23.91 55.43
CA LEU A 21 30.15 -23.60 54.08
C LEU A 21 30.37 -24.83 53.17
N ALA A 22 30.41 -26.05 53.77
CA ALA A 22 30.59 -27.28 52.99
C ALA A 22 29.28 -27.92 52.50
N ALA A 23 28.11 -27.50 53.03
CA ALA A 23 26.79 -28.01 52.63
C ALA A 23 26.13 -27.22 51.50
N SER A 24 26.64 -26.01 51.18
CA SER A 24 26.04 -25.11 50.15
C SER A 24 26.55 -25.36 48.74
N VAL A 25 27.61 -26.15 48.57
CA VAL A 25 28.19 -26.42 47.20
C VAL A 25 27.57 -27.67 46.57
N ALA A 26 26.88 -28.52 47.33
CA ALA A 26 26.26 -29.73 46.80
C ALA A 26 24.86 -29.54 46.20
N LEU A 27 24.26 -28.35 46.36
CA LEU A 27 22.91 -28.02 45.81
C LEU A 27 22.94 -27.28 44.46
N LEU A 28 24.13 -26.97 43.93
CA LEU A 28 24.28 -26.30 42.63
C LEU A 28 24.55 -27.26 41.47
N ALA A 29 24.65 -28.56 41.73
CA ALA A 29 24.85 -29.56 40.67
C ALA A 29 23.54 -30.27 40.22
N GLY A 30 22.37 -29.80 40.68
CA GLY A 30 21.08 -30.45 40.42
C GLY A 30 20.11 -29.68 39.48
N CYS A 31 20.45 -28.48 39.00
CA CYS A 31 19.70 -27.82 37.92
C CYS A 31 20.29 -28.18 36.55
N GLY A 32 20.28 -29.46 36.21
CA GLY A 32 20.22 -29.89 34.85
C GLY A 32 18.90 -29.45 34.31
N ASP A 33 18.89 -28.26 33.68
CA ASP A 33 17.81 -27.78 32.83
C ASP A 33 17.42 -28.89 31.85
N LYS A 34 16.46 -29.71 32.21
CA LYS A 34 15.55 -30.24 31.22
C LYS A 34 14.79 -29.02 30.72
N LYS A 35 15.38 -28.26 29.77
CA LYS A 35 14.60 -27.55 28.82
C LYS A 35 13.61 -28.58 28.30
N GLU A 36 12.37 -28.48 28.77
CA GLU A 36 11.25 -29.01 28.04
C GLU A 36 11.49 -28.46 26.65
N LYS A 37 11.81 -29.34 25.70
CA LYS A 37 11.79 -29.03 24.30
C LYS A 37 10.36 -28.62 24.04
N GLY A 38 10.10 -27.31 24.11
CA GLY A 38 8.88 -26.74 23.57
C GLY A 38 8.74 -27.37 22.19
N ALA A 39 7.54 -27.84 21.87
CA ALA A 39 7.25 -28.61 20.68
C ALA A 39 8.11 -28.07 19.53
N SER A 40 8.98 -28.92 18.99
CA SER A 40 10.00 -28.54 18.02
C SER A 40 9.31 -27.70 16.94
N GLN A 41 9.61 -26.40 16.87
CA GLN A 41 9.09 -25.53 15.82
C GLN A 41 9.73 -25.82 14.46
N THR A 42 10.61 -26.81 14.40
CA THR A 42 11.25 -27.30 13.19
C THR A 42 10.28 -28.19 12.44
N ALA A 43 9.94 -27.78 11.22
CA ALA A 43 9.08 -28.55 10.31
C ALA A 43 9.90 -29.52 9.44
N ALA A 44 11.10 -29.14 9.01
CA ALA A 44 12.04 -29.98 8.28
C ALA A 44 13.48 -29.57 8.56
N LYS A 45 14.41 -30.50 8.31
CA LYS A 45 15.86 -30.25 8.30
C LYS A 45 16.40 -30.53 6.91
N VAL A 46 17.14 -29.56 6.38
CA VAL A 46 17.81 -29.65 5.09
C VAL A 46 19.30 -29.47 5.35
N ASP A 47 20.03 -30.58 5.41
CA ASP A 47 21.43 -30.62 5.85
C ASP A 47 21.63 -29.97 7.24
N LYS A 48 22.26 -28.79 7.27
CA LYS A 48 22.52 -28.02 8.49
C LYS A 48 21.45 -26.97 8.79
N ALA A 49 20.57 -26.69 7.84
CA ALA A 49 19.51 -25.69 7.97
C ALA A 49 18.22 -26.30 8.51
N GLU A 50 17.46 -25.51 9.25
CA GLU A 50 16.14 -25.90 9.78
C GLU A 50 15.07 -25.00 9.18
N ILE A 51 14.04 -25.61 8.60
CA ILE A 51 12.82 -24.93 8.19
C ILE A 51 11.82 -25.01 9.33
N THR A 52 11.33 -23.86 9.77
CA THR A 52 10.46 -23.74 10.94
C THR A 52 9.00 -23.64 10.57
N VAL A 53 8.13 -24.06 11.48
CA VAL A 53 6.67 -23.82 11.38
C VAL A 53 6.35 -22.32 11.26
N HIS A 54 7.17 -21.46 11.89
CA HIS A 54 7.01 -20.01 11.79
C HIS A 54 7.21 -19.49 10.36
N GLN A 55 8.20 -19.99 9.63
CA GLN A 55 8.41 -19.65 8.21
C GLN A 55 7.22 -20.09 7.35
N ILE A 56 6.68 -21.29 7.59
CA ILE A 56 5.48 -21.77 6.88
C ILE A 56 4.29 -20.86 7.15
N ASN A 57 4.04 -20.54 8.42
CA ASN A 57 2.94 -19.66 8.81
C ASN A 57 3.09 -18.25 8.24
N PHE A 58 4.31 -17.69 8.20
CA PHE A 58 4.58 -16.40 7.59
C PHE A 58 4.18 -16.38 6.11
N VAL A 59 4.56 -17.42 5.34
CA VAL A 59 4.19 -17.54 3.93
C VAL A 59 2.67 -17.78 3.78
N LEU A 60 2.08 -18.59 4.67
CA LEU A 60 0.65 -18.87 4.66
C LEU A 60 -0.19 -17.61 4.86
N GLN A 61 0.21 -16.73 5.79
CA GLN A 61 -0.46 -15.47 6.08
C GLN A 61 -0.43 -14.48 4.90
N GLN A 62 0.58 -14.56 4.04
CA GLN A 62 0.64 -13.74 2.83
C GLN A 62 -0.33 -14.19 1.73
N GLN A 63 -0.86 -15.41 1.81
CA GLN A 63 -1.81 -15.96 0.85
C GLN A 63 -3.24 -15.63 1.31
N ARG A 64 -3.83 -14.56 0.75
CA ARG A 64 -5.10 -13.96 1.21
C ARG A 64 -6.36 -14.83 1.06
N ASN A 65 -6.31 -15.99 0.37
CA ASN A 65 -7.50 -16.76 -0.04
C ASN A 65 -7.47 -18.23 0.36
N ILE A 66 -6.71 -18.62 1.39
CA ILE A 66 -6.67 -20.02 1.84
C ILE A 66 -7.85 -20.25 2.78
N ARG A 67 -8.74 -21.15 2.41
CA ARG A 67 -9.81 -21.61 3.30
C ARG A 67 -9.24 -22.48 4.42
N PRO A 68 -9.87 -22.49 5.61
CA PRO A 68 -9.39 -23.30 6.74
C PRO A 68 -9.16 -24.78 6.39
N GLU A 69 -10.03 -25.37 5.56
CA GLU A 69 -9.96 -26.77 5.12
C GLU A 69 -8.76 -27.05 4.18
N GLN A 70 -8.19 -26.01 3.60
CA GLN A 70 -7.05 -26.09 2.68
C GLN A 70 -5.72 -25.79 3.38
N ALA A 71 -5.75 -25.32 4.64
CA ALA A 71 -4.56 -24.84 5.35
C ALA A 71 -3.48 -25.92 5.48
N ASP A 72 -3.87 -27.16 5.79
CA ASP A 72 -2.92 -28.27 5.94
C ASP A 72 -2.25 -28.65 4.62
N VAL A 73 -3.02 -28.68 3.53
CA VAL A 73 -2.47 -28.98 2.20
C VAL A 73 -1.54 -27.85 1.75
N ALA A 74 -1.97 -26.60 1.94
CA ALA A 74 -1.16 -25.42 1.62
C ALA A 74 0.12 -25.39 2.43
N SER A 75 0.07 -25.72 3.74
CA SER A 75 1.25 -25.78 4.61
C SER A 75 2.27 -26.80 4.12
N LYS A 76 1.84 -27.98 3.68
CA LYS A 76 2.73 -28.99 3.10
C LYS A 76 3.38 -28.51 1.80
N GLN A 77 2.60 -27.90 0.91
CA GLN A 77 3.11 -27.34 -0.34
C GLN A 77 4.12 -26.20 -0.10
N ILE A 78 3.87 -25.36 0.90
CA ILE A 78 4.77 -24.30 1.32
C ILE A 78 6.05 -24.91 1.86
N LEU A 79 5.97 -25.96 2.69
CA LEU A 79 7.13 -26.64 3.23
C LEU A 79 8.03 -27.20 2.11
N GLU A 80 7.48 -27.92 1.12
CA GLU A 80 8.26 -28.45 -0.02
C GLU A 80 8.94 -27.29 -0.79
N ARG A 81 8.22 -26.20 -1.04
CA ARG A 81 8.82 -25.03 -1.71
C ARG A 81 9.95 -24.39 -0.88
N LEU A 82 9.82 -24.35 0.45
CA LEU A 82 10.86 -23.83 1.32
C LEU A 82 12.08 -24.76 1.34
N ILE A 83 11.90 -26.08 1.22
CA ILE A 83 12.98 -27.06 1.06
C ILE A 83 13.72 -26.80 -0.24
N ASP A 84 13.01 -26.69 -1.36
CA ASP A 84 13.63 -26.41 -2.67
C ASP A 84 14.39 -25.06 -2.65
N GLN A 85 13.82 -24.05 -2.01
CA GLN A 85 14.44 -22.75 -1.84
C GLN A 85 15.73 -22.86 -1.01
N GLU A 86 15.73 -23.62 0.08
CA GLU A 86 16.91 -23.82 0.92
C GLU A 86 18.03 -24.54 0.16
N LEU A 87 17.70 -25.60 -0.60
CA LEU A 87 18.66 -26.29 -1.46
C LEU A 87 19.28 -25.35 -2.50
N ALA A 88 18.47 -24.48 -3.11
CA ALA A 88 18.93 -23.47 -4.05
C ALA A 88 19.85 -22.43 -3.37
N LEU A 89 19.51 -21.99 -2.13
CA LEU A 89 20.34 -21.07 -1.36
C LEU A 89 21.71 -21.66 -1.02
N GLN A 90 21.76 -22.95 -0.63
CA GLN A 90 23.03 -23.63 -0.37
C GLN A 90 23.90 -23.67 -1.61
N LYS A 91 23.30 -23.96 -2.78
CA LYS A 91 24.06 -23.94 -4.07
C LYS A 91 24.48 -22.52 -4.45
N ALA A 92 23.65 -21.50 -4.18
CA ALA A 92 24.02 -20.13 -4.42
C ALA A 92 25.19 -19.67 -3.54
N ASP A 93 25.27 -20.16 -2.28
CA ASP A 93 26.39 -19.87 -1.40
C ASP A 93 27.69 -20.56 -1.89
N ASP A 94 27.62 -21.84 -2.29
CA ASP A 94 28.75 -22.57 -2.90
C ASP A 94 29.31 -21.79 -4.10
N LEU A 95 28.45 -21.22 -4.94
CA LEU A 95 28.79 -20.45 -6.14
C LEU A 95 29.12 -18.98 -5.87
N LYS A 96 29.01 -18.53 -4.62
CA LYS A 96 29.20 -17.12 -4.18
C LYS A 96 28.29 -16.12 -4.90
N ILE A 97 27.05 -16.52 -5.25
CA ILE A 97 26.07 -15.68 -5.94
C ILE A 97 25.66 -14.51 -5.05
N ASP A 98 25.63 -14.68 -3.74
CA ASP A 98 25.41 -13.64 -2.74
C ASP A 98 26.40 -12.46 -2.83
N ARG A 99 27.57 -12.68 -3.45
CA ARG A 99 28.63 -11.68 -3.66
C ARG A 99 28.64 -11.08 -5.06
N ASP A 100 27.79 -11.56 -5.97
CA ASP A 100 27.63 -10.94 -7.29
C ASP A 100 27.16 -9.49 -7.11
N PRO A 101 27.83 -8.48 -7.72
CA PRO A 101 27.48 -7.07 -7.54
C PRO A 101 26.02 -6.74 -7.86
N ARG A 102 25.41 -7.44 -8.82
CA ARG A 102 23.99 -7.25 -9.16
C ARG A 102 23.08 -7.77 -8.07
N VAL A 103 23.40 -8.93 -7.48
CA VAL A 103 22.65 -9.53 -6.37
C VAL A 103 22.75 -8.64 -5.13
N VAL A 104 23.97 -8.18 -4.80
CA VAL A 104 24.19 -7.25 -3.68
C VAL A 104 23.37 -5.97 -3.86
N GLN A 105 23.37 -5.35 -5.05
CA GLN A 105 22.56 -4.16 -5.32
C GLN A 105 21.05 -4.42 -5.18
N GLN A 106 20.56 -5.57 -5.66
CA GLN A 106 19.15 -5.96 -5.53
C GLN A 106 18.76 -6.17 -4.06
N LEU A 107 19.61 -6.84 -3.27
CA LEU A 107 19.37 -7.06 -1.85
C LEU A 107 19.33 -5.74 -1.08
N GLU A 108 20.27 -4.82 -1.34
CA GLU A 108 20.28 -3.50 -0.70
C GLU A 108 19.06 -2.65 -1.12
N ALA A 109 18.64 -2.70 -2.38
CA ALA A 109 17.44 -2.03 -2.84
C ALA A 109 16.17 -2.59 -2.15
N ALA A 110 16.02 -3.91 -2.12
CA ALA A 110 14.90 -4.59 -1.47
C ALA A 110 14.85 -4.28 0.04
N LYS A 111 15.99 -4.33 0.72
CA LYS A 111 16.09 -3.99 2.15
C LYS A 111 15.63 -2.56 2.43
N ARG A 112 16.09 -1.58 1.63
CA ARG A 112 15.69 -0.17 1.76
C ARG A 112 14.18 -0.01 1.54
N GLU A 113 13.63 -0.65 0.52
CA GLU A 113 12.20 -0.61 0.21
C GLU A 113 11.36 -1.18 1.36
N VAL A 114 11.72 -2.35 1.88
CA VAL A 114 11.02 -3.00 3.01
C VAL A 114 11.04 -2.11 4.25
N ILE A 115 12.20 -1.54 4.61
CA ILE A 115 12.32 -0.69 5.80
C ILE A 115 11.53 0.62 5.62
N ALA A 116 11.62 1.26 4.45
CA ALA A 116 10.87 2.49 4.16
C ALA A 116 9.36 2.24 4.20
N ARG A 117 8.89 1.15 3.60
CA ARG A 117 7.48 0.76 3.64
C ARG A 117 7.00 0.52 5.08
N ALA A 118 7.75 -0.25 5.87
CA ALA A 118 7.42 -0.53 7.27
C ALA A 118 7.32 0.76 8.10
N TYR A 119 8.19 1.74 7.84
CA TYR A 119 8.10 3.06 8.49
C TYR A 119 6.80 3.77 8.11
N LEU A 120 6.47 3.86 6.81
CA LEU A 120 5.25 4.53 6.35
C LEU A 120 3.98 3.83 6.85
N GLU A 121 3.98 2.50 6.91
CA GLU A 121 2.90 1.72 7.52
C GLU A 121 2.74 2.08 9.00
N LYS A 122 3.86 2.19 9.72
CA LYS A 122 3.86 2.59 11.14
C LYS A 122 3.30 4.00 11.36
N VAL A 123 3.65 4.95 10.49
CA VAL A 123 3.05 6.29 10.50
C VAL A 123 1.54 6.20 10.26
N GLY A 124 1.12 5.42 9.26
CA GLY A 124 -0.29 5.23 8.93
C GLY A 124 -1.11 4.56 10.05
N GLU A 125 -0.51 3.67 10.84
CA GLU A 125 -1.17 3.03 12.00
C GLU A 125 -1.63 4.02 13.06
N ALA A 126 -1.00 5.19 13.15
CA ALA A 126 -1.38 6.25 14.09
C ALA A 126 -2.70 6.96 13.70
N ALA A 127 -3.27 6.68 12.52
CA ALA A 127 -4.52 7.27 12.08
C ALA A 127 -5.68 6.87 13.00
N PRO A 128 -6.40 7.84 13.61
CA PRO A 128 -7.54 7.55 14.45
C PRO A 128 -8.69 6.98 13.62
N LYS A 129 -9.44 6.05 14.20
CA LYS A 129 -10.66 5.55 13.56
C LYS A 129 -11.68 6.67 13.37
N PRO A 130 -12.46 6.66 12.27
CA PRO A 130 -13.56 7.57 12.09
C PRO A 130 -14.63 7.41 13.19
N THR A 131 -15.21 8.53 13.61
CA THR A 131 -16.34 8.53 14.54
C THR A 131 -17.66 8.20 13.83
N ALA A 132 -18.69 7.83 14.58
CA ALA A 132 -20.02 7.59 14.03
C ALA A 132 -20.58 8.83 13.31
N ASP A 133 -20.32 10.03 13.87
CA ASP A 133 -20.78 11.30 13.29
C ASP A 133 -20.09 11.62 11.95
N GLU A 134 -18.81 11.32 11.84
CA GLU A 134 -18.07 11.48 10.59
C GLU A 134 -18.54 10.52 9.50
N ILE A 135 -18.84 9.28 9.86
CA ILE A 135 -19.41 8.28 8.96
C ILE A 135 -20.79 8.75 8.47
N LYS A 136 -21.67 9.20 9.41
CA LYS A 136 -22.98 9.73 9.08
C LYS A 136 -22.86 10.95 8.19
N LYS A 137 -22.00 11.89 8.52
CA LYS A 137 -21.74 13.10 7.72
C LYS A 137 -21.33 12.74 6.29
N TYR A 138 -20.39 11.82 6.12
CA TYR A 138 -19.97 11.37 4.78
C TYR A 138 -21.12 10.72 3.99
N TYR A 139 -21.95 9.92 4.67
CA TYR A 139 -23.15 9.33 4.07
C TYR A 139 -24.14 10.39 3.58
N ASP A 140 -24.39 11.42 4.40
CA ASP A 140 -25.31 12.50 4.07
C ASP A 140 -24.79 13.46 2.99
N GLU A 141 -23.47 13.72 2.97
CA GLU A 141 -22.81 14.59 1.98
C GLU A 141 -22.63 13.93 0.60
N LYS A 142 -22.78 12.61 0.51
CA LYS A 142 -22.60 11.84 -0.74
C LYS A 142 -23.87 11.04 -1.12
N PRO A 143 -25.02 11.73 -1.29
CA PRO A 143 -26.29 11.02 -1.56
C PRO A 143 -26.22 10.15 -2.82
N ALA A 144 -25.50 10.58 -3.87
CA ALA A 144 -25.35 9.83 -5.11
C ALA A 144 -24.62 8.48 -4.94
N LEU A 145 -23.84 8.31 -3.87
CA LEU A 145 -23.22 7.02 -3.52
C LEU A 145 -24.15 6.13 -2.68
N PHE A 146 -25.14 6.70 -1.98
CA PHE A 146 -25.91 6.00 -0.96
C PHE A 146 -27.42 6.16 -1.14
N LYS A 147 -28.02 7.24 -0.63
CA LYS A 147 -29.48 7.47 -0.64
C LYS A 147 -30.06 7.46 -2.07
N ASP A 148 -29.36 8.13 -2.99
CA ASP A 148 -29.75 8.30 -4.38
C ASP A 148 -28.89 7.47 -5.32
N ARG A 149 -28.25 6.41 -4.77
CA ARG A 149 -27.37 5.53 -5.53
C ARG A 149 -28.12 4.89 -6.68
N ARG A 150 -27.46 4.90 -7.83
CA ARG A 150 -27.98 4.31 -9.07
C ARG A 150 -26.98 3.33 -9.67
N ILE A 151 -27.49 2.37 -10.43
CA ILE A 151 -26.72 1.56 -11.35
C ILE A 151 -26.92 2.14 -12.73
N TYR A 152 -25.81 2.50 -13.38
CA TYR A 152 -25.79 3.19 -14.66
C TYR A 152 -25.44 2.20 -15.79
N SER A 153 -26.30 2.11 -16.80
CA SER A 153 -25.97 1.49 -18.08
C SER A 153 -25.43 2.60 -18.98
N ILE A 154 -24.17 2.53 -19.33
CA ILE A 154 -23.46 3.57 -20.08
C ILE A 154 -22.91 3.02 -21.38
N GLN A 155 -22.83 3.90 -22.39
CA GLN A 155 -22.08 3.68 -23.61
C GLN A 155 -20.88 4.63 -23.60
N GLU A 156 -19.69 4.09 -23.69
CA GLU A 156 -18.44 4.83 -23.77
C GLU A 156 -17.96 4.85 -25.22
N ILE A 157 -17.64 6.04 -25.76
CA ILE A 157 -17.09 6.22 -27.10
C ILE A 157 -15.75 6.93 -26.94
N ALA A 158 -14.67 6.21 -27.19
CA ALA A 158 -13.32 6.77 -27.23
C ALA A 158 -13.02 7.27 -28.64
N ILE A 159 -12.62 8.53 -28.78
CA ILE A 159 -12.38 9.22 -30.07
C ILE A 159 -10.94 9.71 -30.07
N GLU A 160 -10.17 9.31 -31.10
CA GLU A 160 -8.86 9.90 -31.35
C GLU A 160 -9.07 11.32 -31.89
N ALA A 161 -8.67 12.33 -31.12
CA ALA A 161 -8.86 13.72 -31.50
C ALA A 161 -7.69 14.57 -31.01
N LYS A 162 -7.29 15.54 -31.83
CA LYS A 162 -6.32 16.56 -31.46
C LYS A 162 -6.99 17.62 -30.57
N PRO A 163 -6.23 18.33 -29.70
CA PRO A 163 -6.78 19.34 -28.80
C PRO A 163 -7.66 20.39 -29.50
N GLU A 164 -7.29 20.82 -30.72
CA GLU A 164 -8.04 21.79 -31.48
C GLU A 164 -9.41 21.28 -31.98
N GLN A 165 -9.62 19.98 -32.07
CA GLN A 165 -10.87 19.36 -32.52
C GLN A 165 -11.89 19.20 -31.39
N VAL A 166 -11.45 19.26 -30.12
CA VAL A 166 -12.28 18.99 -28.96
C VAL A 166 -13.48 19.94 -28.85
N ALA A 167 -13.26 21.23 -29.11
CA ALA A 167 -14.33 22.23 -29.08
C ALA A 167 -15.42 21.94 -30.12
N GLY A 168 -15.01 21.56 -31.35
CA GLY A 168 -15.93 21.16 -32.41
C GLY A 168 -16.72 19.90 -32.10
N LEU A 169 -16.06 18.88 -31.54
CA LEU A 169 -16.71 17.65 -31.07
C LEU A 169 -17.74 17.92 -29.97
N ARG A 170 -17.41 18.79 -29.02
CA ARG A 170 -18.32 19.20 -27.94
C ARG A 170 -19.55 19.90 -28.48
N ALA A 171 -19.36 20.85 -29.42
CA ALA A 171 -20.47 21.57 -30.03
C ALA A 171 -21.38 20.62 -30.83
N LYS A 172 -20.82 19.70 -31.58
CA LYS A 172 -21.58 18.69 -32.34
C LYS A 172 -22.33 17.71 -31.46
N LEU A 173 -21.71 17.23 -30.36
CA LEU A 173 -22.39 16.39 -29.39
C LEU A 173 -23.57 17.12 -28.76
N GLY A 174 -23.40 18.42 -28.39
CA GLY A 174 -24.47 19.22 -27.82
C GLY A 174 -25.62 19.55 -28.76
N ALA A 175 -25.35 19.59 -30.10
CA ALA A 175 -26.36 19.84 -31.11
C ALA A 175 -27.06 18.56 -31.63
N ALA A 176 -26.48 17.38 -31.36
CA ALA A 176 -27.03 16.11 -31.82
C ALA A 176 -28.30 15.75 -31.03
N LYS A 177 -29.34 15.30 -31.74
CA LYS A 177 -30.61 14.89 -31.14
C LYS A 177 -30.47 13.56 -30.35
N ASN A 178 -29.55 12.74 -30.76
CA ASN A 178 -29.24 11.45 -30.15
C ASN A 178 -27.79 11.05 -30.49
N ILE A 179 -27.29 10.03 -29.82
CA ILE A 179 -25.90 9.60 -30.00
C ILE A 179 -25.61 9.03 -31.39
N ASN A 180 -26.60 8.45 -32.09
CA ASN A 180 -26.40 7.91 -33.43
C ASN A 180 -26.06 9.02 -34.42
N GLU A 181 -26.71 10.18 -34.34
CA GLU A 181 -26.41 11.35 -35.17
C GLU A 181 -24.95 11.84 -34.96
N PHE A 182 -24.49 11.80 -33.70
CA PHE A 182 -23.10 12.12 -33.38
C PHE A 182 -22.13 11.08 -33.97
N VAL A 183 -22.47 9.78 -33.86
CA VAL A 183 -21.65 8.68 -34.41
C VAL A 183 -21.59 8.78 -35.95
N GLU A 184 -22.69 9.12 -36.62
CA GLU A 184 -22.68 9.37 -38.08
C GLU A 184 -21.79 10.55 -38.45
N PHE A 185 -21.82 11.64 -37.67
CA PHE A 185 -20.88 12.75 -37.84
C PHE A 185 -19.43 12.29 -37.70
N LEU A 186 -19.10 11.46 -36.72
CA LEU A 186 -17.73 10.95 -36.56
C LEU A 186 -17.28 10.14 -37.76
N LYS A 187 -18.14 9.28 -38.29
CA LYS A 187 -17.88 8.49 -39.50
C LYS A 187 -17.70 9.37 -40.74
N ALA A 188 -18.58 10.36 -40.92
CA ALA A 188 -18.55 11.26 -42.07
C ALA A 188 -17.32 12.19 -42.10
N ASN A 189 -16.64 12.37 -40.97
CA ASN A 189 -15.44 13.20 -40.84
C ASN A 189 -14.18 12.38 -40.53
N ASP A 190 -14.20 11.07 -40.84
CA ASP A 190 -13.05 10.14 -40.70
C ASP A 190 -12.41 10.11 -39.31
N PHE A 191 -13.18 10.39 -38.26
CA PHE A 191 -12.69 10.21 -36.89
C PHE A 191 -12.53 8.72 -36.58
N LYS A 192 -11.38 8.37 -36.02
CA LYS A 192 -11.18 7.03 -35.46
C LYS A 192 -11.81 7.00 -34.08
N PHE A 193 -12.72 6.06 -33.88
CA PHE A 193 -13.37 5.87 -32.59
C PHE A 193 -13.67 4.41 -32.34
N SER A 194 -13.80 4.07 -31.04
CA SER A 194 -14.26 2.77 -30.58
C SER A 194 -15.37 2.95 -29.55
N GLY A 195 -16.33 2.04 -29.54
CA GLY A 195 -17.47 2.06 -28.62
C GLY A 195 -17.46 0.85 -27.71
N ASN A 196 -17.82 1.04 -26.43
CA ASN A 196 -18.02 0.00 -25.44
C ASN A 196 -19.29 0.28 -24.63
N GLN A 197 -19.99 -0.78 -24.20
CA GLN A 197 -21.08 -0.67 -23.25
C GLN A 197 -20.68 -1.28 -21.92
N ALA A 198 -21.07 -0.62 -20.84
CA ALA A 198 -20.78 -1.08 -19.49
C ALA A 198 -21.94 -0.79 -18.55
N VAL A 199 -22.11 -1.66 -17.57
CA VAL A 199 -22.98 -1.41 -16.42
C VAL A 199 -22.09 -1.10 -15.25
N ARG A 200 -22.28 0.07 -14.64
CA ARG A 200 -21.46 0.57 -13.54
C ARG A 200 -22.32 0.98 -12.37
N ALA A 201 -21.94 0.54 -11.19
CA ALA A 201 -22.51 1.07 -9.96
C ALA A 201 -21.92 2.47 -9.68
N ALA A 202 -22.63 3.29 -8.91
CA ALA A 202 -22.22 4.65 -8.59
C ALA A 202 -20.76 4.73 -8.07
N GLU A 203 -20.35 3.81 -7.22
CA GLU A 203 -19.01 3.71 -6.64
C GLU A 203 -17.91 3.30 -7.64
N GLN A 204 -18.29 2.83 -8.81
CA GLN A 204 -17.35 2.50 -9.90
C GLN A 204 -17.10 3.67 -10.85
N LEU A 205 -17.86 4.75 -10.71
CA LEU A 205 -17.64 5.99 -11.45
C LEU A 205 -16.64 6.88 -10.72
N PRO A 206 -15.88 7.74 -11.44
CA PRO A 206 -15.03 8.72 -10.79
C PRO A 206 -15.86 9.63 -9.89
N LEU A 207 -15.49 9.75 -8.61
CA LEU A 207 -16.23 10.55 -7.62
C LEU A 207 -16.45 12.00 -8.06
N GLN A 208 -15.50 12.57 -8.80
CA GLN A 208 -15.57 13.94 -9.34
C GLN A 208 -16.70 14.10 -10.37
N SER A 209 -17.03 13.04 -11.10
CA SER A 209 -18.06 13.04 -12.14
C SER A 209 -19.42 12.54 -11.64
N LEU A 210 -19.47 11.90 -10.48
CA LEU A 210 -20.64 11.20 -10.00
C LEU A 210 -21.85 12.12 -9.82
N ASP A 211 -21.65 13.34 -9.32
CA ASP A 211 -22.74 14.32 -9.14
C ASP A 211 -23.32 14.77 -10.50
N ALA A 212 -22.49 14.80 -11.54
CA ALA A 212 -22.96 15.06 -12.90
C ALA A 212 -23.79 13.87 -13.43
N PHE A 213 -23.29 12.64 -13.25
CA PHE A 213 -24.03 11.43 -13.63
C PHE A 213 -25.37 11.29 -12.87
N ALA A 214 -25.41 11.62 -11.60
CA ALA A 214 -26.62 11.56 -10.80
C ALA A 214 -27.73 12.50 -11.31
N LYS A 215 -27.35 13.60 -11.97
CA LYS A 215 -28.28 14.59 -12.57
C LYS A 215 -28.63 14.30 -14.02
N MET A 216 -27.93 13.35 -14.68
CA MET A 216 -28.21 13.01 -16.07
C MET A 216 -29.54 12.27 -16.22
N ASN A 217 -30.22 12.58 -17.31
CA ASN A 217 -31.34 11.81 -17.83
C ASN A 217 -30.86 10.80 -18.90
N ASP A 218 -31.67 9.78 -19.11
CA ASP A 218 -31.39 8.80 -20.16
C ASP A 218 -31.24 9.48 -21.53
N GLY A 219 -30.24 9.05 -22.29
CA GLY A 219 -29.83 9.62 -23.57
C GLY A 219 -28.87 10.82 -23.49
N GLN A 220 -28.66 11.41 -22.32
CA GLN A 220 -27.69 12.49 -22.19
C GLN A 220 -26.25 11.97 -22.22
N ALA A 221 -25.34 12.84 -22.69
CA ALA A 221 -23.93 12.51 -22.85
C ALA A 221 -23.03 13.58 -22.22
N ILE A 222 -21.90 13.14 -21.70
CA ILE A 222 -20.81 14.01 -21.25
C ILE A 222 -19.56 13.71 -22.06
N LEU A 223 -18.75 14.76 -22.32
CA LEU A 223 -17.51 14.69 -23.06
C LEU A 223 -16.36 15.03 -22.12
N ASN A 224 -15.47 14.06 -21.92
CA ASN A 224 -14.25 14.18 -21.14
C ASN A 224 -13.04 14.20 -22.06
N GLN A 225 -12.12 15.12 -21.84
CA GLN A 225 -10.85 15.17 -22.57
C GLN A 225 -9.81 14.32 -21.82
N GLY A 226 -9.14 13.46 -22.55
CA GLY A 226 -8.02 12.63 -22.08
C GLY A 226 -6.71 12.98 -22.80
N PRO A 227 -5.59 12.36 -22.39
CA PRO A 227 -4.28 12.60 -23.00
C PRO A 227 -4.21 12.26 -24.48
N ASN A 228 -4.98 11.26 -24.93
CA ASN A 228 -4.93 10.71 -26.28
C ASN A 228 -6.20 11.00 -27.09
N GLY A 229 -7.03 11.97 -26.67
CA GLY A 229 -8.25 12.30 -27.37
C GLY A 229 -9.43 12.60 -26.45
N VAL A 230 -10.62 12.18 -26.84
CA VAL A 230 -11.89 12.50 -26.17
C VAL A 230 -12.63 11.22 -25.84
N GLN A 231 -13.17 11.14 -24.64
CA GLN A 231 -14.12 10.10 -24.23
C GLN A 231 -15.51 10.72 -24.09
N VAL A 232 -16.47 10.21 -24.86
CA VAL A 232 -17.88 10.52 -24.69
C VAL A 232 -18.55 9.39 -23.91
N VAL A 233 -19.24 9.74 -22.85
CA VAL A 233 -19.99 8.78 -22.02
C VAL A 233 -21.46 9.16 -22.10
N VAL A 234 -22.27 8.24 -22.61
CA VAL A 234 -23.73 8.38 -22.76
C VAL A 234 -24.43 7.58 -21.69
N LEU A 235 -25.34 8.18 -20.98
CA LEU A 235 -26.23 7.45 -20.09
C LEU A 235 -27.35 6.80 -20.90
N VAL A 236 -27.30 5.48 -21.04
CA VAL A 236 -28.35 4.70 -21.74
C VAL A 236 -29.57 4.57 -20.86
N SER A 237 -29.37 4.17 -19.61
CA SER A 237 -30.42 4.07 -18.57
C SER A 237 -29.81 4.06 -17.19
N ALA A 238 -30.60 4.42 -16.19
CA ALA A 238 -30.18 4.28 -14.81
C ALA A 238 -31.30 3.69 -13.95
N ARG A 239 -30.89 2.80 -13.03
CA ARG A 239 -31.80 2.16 -12.07
C ARG A 239 -31.44 2.58 -10.67
N SER A 240 -32.42 3.08 -9.90
CA SER A 240 -32.24 3.37 -8.48
C SER A 240 -31.94 2.10 -7.69
N GLN A 241 -30.92 2.15 -6.86
CA GLN A 241 -30.54 1.09 -5.93
C GLN A 241 -29.88 1.69 -4.70
N PRO A 242 -30.66 2.33 -3.82
CA PRO A 242 -30.13 2.98 -2.61
C PRO A 242 -29.51 1.96 -1.67
N VAL A 243 -28.54 2.47 -0.87
CA VAL A 243 -27.87 1.72 0.20
C VAL A 243 -28.11 2.46 1.51
N SER A 244 -28.57 1.76 2.53
CA SER A 244 -28.80 2.36 3.85
C SER A 244 -27.49 2.73 4.54
N GLU A 245 -27.55 3.64 5.53
CA GLU A 245 -26.38 4.02 6.32
C GLU A 245 -25.72 2.81 6.99
N GLU A 246 -26.52 1.89 7.54
CA GLU A 246 -26.02 0.67 8.19
C GLU A 246 -25.22 -0.21 7.24
N GLN A 247 -25.70 -0.37 6.02
CA GLN A 247 -25.03 -1.16 4.98
C GLN A 247 -23.77 -0.47 4.47
N ALA A 248 -23.78 0.87 4.37
CA ALA A 248 -22.65 1.66 3.89
C ALA A 248 -21.55 1.86 4.95
N ARG A 249 -21.90 1.81 6.24
CA ARG A 249 -21.03 2.12 7.38
C ARG A 249 -19.63 1.46 7.30
N PRO A 250 -19.50 0.14 7.09
CA PRO A 250 -18.18 -0.50 7.04
C PRO A 250 -17.31 0.04 5.90
N ALA A 251 -17.90 0.28 4.74
CA ALA A 251 -17.20 0.80 3.57
C ALA A 251 -16.76 2.26 3.78
N ILE A 252 -17.63 3.08 4.37
CA ILE A 252 -17.31 4.48 4.70
C ILE A 252 -16.22 4.55 5.76
N GLU A 253 -16.29 3.73 6.81
CA GLU A 253 -15.27 3.66 7.87
C GLU A 253 -13.90 3.33 7.25
N GLN A 254 -13.85 2.30 6.43
CA GLN A 254 -12.62 1.89 5.76
C GLN A 254 -12.07 2.98 4.83
N PHE A 255 -12.94 3.64 4.06
CA PHE A 255 -12.55 4.73 3.16
C PHE A 255 -11.96 5.92 3.93
N LEU A 256 -12.65 6.39 4.96
CA LEU A 256 -12.20 7.52 5.78
C LEU A 256 -10.90 7.20 6.52
N LEU A 257 -10.76 5.97 7.03
CA LEU A 257 -9.53 5.53 7.69
C LEU A 257 -8.37 5.50 6.71
N ASN A 258 -8.57 4.96 5.51
CA ASN A 258 -7.52 4.91 4.48
C ASN A 258 -7.12 6.31 4.01
N ASP A 259 -8.08 7.23 3.86
CA ASP A 259 -7.79 8.62 3.51
C ASP A 259 -6.95 9.32 4.60
N ARG A 260 -7.27 9.10 5.88
CA ARG A 260 -6.47 9.59 7.01
C ARG A 260 -5.06 9.02 7.03
N LYS A 261 -4.92 7.71 6.85
CA LYS A 261 -3.61 7.06 6.76
C LYS A 261 -2.76 7.68 5.65
N ARG A 262 -3.34 7.86 4.47
CA ARG A 262 -2.66 8.47 3.34
C ARG A 262 -2.22 9.90 3.65
N LYS A 263 -3.11 10.73 4.21
CA LYS A 263 -2.78 12.12 4.59
C LYS A 263 -1.68 12.19 5.62
N LEU A 264 -1.72 11.34 6.66
CA LEU A 264 -0.66 11.28 7.67
C LEU A 264 0.69 10.94 7.04
N ILE A 265 0.73 9.96 6.15
CA ILE A 265 1.95 9.56 5.45
C ILE A 265 2.45 10.71 4.55
N GLU A 266 1.56 11.34 3.78
CA GLU A 266 1.90 12.46 2.90
C GLU A 266 2.47 13.65 3.70
N ASP A 267 1.84 14.00 4.82
CA ASP A 267 2.25 15.10 5.68
C ASP A 267 3.60 14.79 6.36
N ASP A 268 3.81 13.56 6.84
CA ASP A 268 5.06 13.14 7.45
C ASP A 268 6.21 13.16 6.43
N VAL A 269 6.00 12.60 5.23
CA VAL A 269 7.00 12.65 4.14
C VAL A 269 7.31 14.09 3.76
N LYS A 270 6.30 14.98 3.69
CA LYS A 270 6.49 16.40 3.41
C LYS A 270 7.31 17.09 4.51
N ALA A 271 7.02 16.80 5.78
CA ALA A 271 7.77 17.31 6.92
C ALA A 271 9.23 16.83 6.89
N MET A 272 9.47 15.54 6.65
CA MET A 272 10.82 14.99 6.50
C MET A 272 11.59 15.67 5.36
N ARG A 273 10.96 15.88 4.20
CA ARG A 273 11.59 16.55 3.05
C ARG A 273 11.95 18.01 3.36
N THR A 274 11.11 18.69 4.15
CA THR A 274 11.35 20.09 4.56
C THR A 274 12.50 20.18 5.56
N ALA A 275 12.61 19.22 6.48
CA ALA A 275 13.67 19.18 7.48
C ALA A 275 15.01 18.70 6.91
N ALA A 276 15.01 17.92 5.85
CA ALA A 276 16.21 17.34 5.26
C ALA A 276 16.93 18.33 4.35
N LYS A 277 18.27 18.34 4.40
CA LYS A 277 19.10 19.05 3.42
C LYS A 277 19.19 18.20 2.15
N ILE A 278 18.30 18.44 1.19
CA ILE A 278 18.29 17.74 -0.09
C ILE A 278 19.08 18.57 -1.11
N VAL A 279 20.10 17.95 -1.71
CA VAL A 279 20.91 18.58 -2.76
C VAL A 279 20.80 17.69 -4.01
N TYR A 280 20.30 18.26 -5.08
CA TYR A 280 20.26 17.60 -6.38
C TYR A 280 21.56 17.87 -7.12
N VAL A 281 22.14 16.85 -7.75
CA VAL A 281 23.47 16.96 -8.40
C VAL A 281 23.43 16.44 -9.84
N GLY A 282 24.34 16.97 -10.67
CA GLY A 282 24.47 16.57 -12.08
C GLY A 282 23.20 16.85 -12.88
N LYS A 283 22.83 15.94 -13.76
CA LYS A 283 21.63 16.07 -14.62
C LYS A 283 20.31 16.14 -13.87
N PHE A 284 20.31 15.90 -12.56
CA PHE A 284 19.11 15.96 -11.72
C PHE A 284 18.98 17.31 -10.98
N ALA A 285 19.93 18.22 -11.14
CA ALA A 285 19.86 19.55 -10.54
C ALA A 285 18.83 20.45 -11.28
N ASP A 286 18.67 20.25 -12.60
CA ASP A 286 17.74 21.00 -13.41
C ASP A 286 16.33 20.42 -13.31
N GLY A 287 15.34 21.26 -12.97
CA GLY A 287 13.93 20.82 -12.86
C GLY A 287 13.53 20.10 -11.57
N ALA A 288 14.37 20.09 -10.56
CA ALA A 288 14.02 19.51 -9.26
C ALA A 288 12.87 20.27 -8.59
N PRO A 289 11.86 19.57 -8.01
CA PRO A 289 10.78 20.21 -7.27
C PRO A 289 11.37 20.99 -6.08
N GLY A 290 11.29 22.34 -6.10
CA GLY A 290 11.81 23.20 -5.03
C GLY A 290 13.17 23.82 -5.30
N ALA A 291 13.77 23.68 -6.48
CA ALA A 291 14.95 24.44 -6.88
C ALA A 291 14.55 25.89 -7.20
N ALA A 292 14.53 26.74 -6.17
CA ALA A 292 14.66 28.18 -6.39
C ALA A 292 16.01 28.42 -7.08
N ALA A 293 15.99 29.17 -8.18
CA ALA A 293 17.15 29.41 -9.04
C ALA A 293 18.38 29.86 -8.24
N ALA A 294 19.42 29.02 -8.20
CA ALA A 294 20.76 29.44 -7.87
C ALA A 294 21.42 30.00 -9.15
N PRO A 295 22.26 31.05 -9.08
CA PRO A 295 22.80 31.71 -10.26
C PRO A 295 23.67 30.76 -11.07
N ALA A 296 23.48 30.80 -12.39
CA ALA A 296 24.12 29.95 -13.37
C ALA A 296 25.64 30.15 -13.43
N THR A 297 26.39 29.06 -13.26
CA THR A 297 27.80 28.93 -13.65
C THR A 297 27.85 28.30 -15.05
N PRO A 298 28.76 28.73 -15.97
CA PRO A 298 28.70 28.37 -17.37
C PRO A 298 29.03 26.91 -17.66
N ALA A 299 28.31 26.32 -18.60
CA ALA A 299 28.34 24.93 -19.01
C ALA A 299 29.57 24.53 -19.81
N ALA A 300 30.09 23.32 -19.57
CA ALA A 300 30.93 22.54 -20.47
C ALA A 300 30.09 21.49 -21.24
N PRO A 301 30.52 21.07 -22.45
CA PRO A 301 29.62 20.48 -23.45
C PRO A 301 29.22 19.01 -23.22
N ALA A 302 28.03 18.68 -23.67
CA ALA A 302 27.28 17.44 -23.47
C ALA A 302 27.75 16.27 -24.33
N ALA A 303 27.63 15.05 -23.78
CA ALA A 303 27.59 13.77 -24.48
C ALA A 303 26.25 13.04 -24.17
N PRO A 304 25.77 12.12 -25.04
CA PRO A 304 24.33 11.89 -25.26
C PRO A 304 23.63 10.91 -24.30
N ALA A 305 22.35 11.09 -24.20
CA ALA A 305 21.39 10.48 -23.27
C ALA A 305 21.05 9.01 -23.54
N ALA A 306 20.83 8.27 -22.46
CA ALA A 306 20.02 7.05 -22.44
C ALA A 306 18.98 7.14 -21.33
N SER A 307 17.77 6.71 -21.66
CA SER A 307 16.47 6.99 -21.06
C SER A 307 16.07 6.11 -19.86
N ALA A 308 15.12 6.64 -19.12
CA ALA A 308 14.08 6.05 -18.26
C ALA A 308 14.25 6.24 -16.75
N GLY A 309 13.57 7.27 -16.21
CA GLY A 309 13.37 7.50 -14.78
C GLY A 309 11.91 7.23 -14.37
N LEU A 310 11.75 6.56 -13.27
CA LEU A 310 10.46 6.25 -12.63
C LEU A 310 9.88 7.51 -11.97
N ASN A 311 8.63 7.85 -12.30
CA ASN A 311 7.91 8.98 -11.70
C ASN A 311 7.21 8.58 -10.39
N ALA A 312 7.07 9.54 -9.47
CA ALA A 312 6.38 9.36 -8.18
C ALA A 312 4.91 8.89 -8.30
N SER A 313 4.29 9.05 -9.48
CA SER A 313 2.97 8.50 -9.81
C SER A 313 2.96 6.97 -9.99
N ASP A 314 4.12 6.34 -10.19
CA ASP A 314 4.21 4.88 -10.36
C ASP A 314 4.27 4.15 -9.01
N ILE A 315 4.65 4.86 -7.94
CA ILE A 315 4.64 4.33 -6.57
C ILE A 315 3.20 4.15 -6.06
N SER A 316 2.27 5.03 -6.47
CA SER A 316 0.86 4.92 -6.09
C SER A 316 0.10 3.81 -6.82
N LYS A 317 0.56 3.41 -8.02
CA LYS A 317 -0.03 2.28 -8.77
C LYS A 317 0.42 0.91 -8.28
N GLY A 318 1.58 0.82 -7.62
CA GLY A 318 2.09 -0.42 -7.02
C GLY A 318 1.37 -0.87 -5.74
N MET A 319 0.59 0.00 -5.12
CA MET A 319 -0.27 -0.31 -3.97
C MET A 319 -1.72 -0.60 -4.40
N GLY A 320 -1.90 -1.32 -5.51
CA GLY A 320 -3.19 -1.78 -5.98
C GLY A 320 -3.85 -2.71 -4.98
N LEU A 321 -4.73 -2.15 -4.16
CA LEU A 321 -5.76 -2.89 -3.46
C LEU A 321 -6.81 -3.32 -4.50
N LYS A 322 -6.73 -4.59 -4.89
CA LYS A 322 -7.90 -5.30 -5.42
C LYS A 322 -8.68 -5.89 -4.26
#